data_dd1508f92b2f2fc47b5991584179cf31
#
_entry.id   dd1508f92b2f2fc47b5991584179cf31
#
_cell.length_a   1.000
_cell.length_b   1.000
_cell.length_c   1.000
_cell.angle_alpha   90.00
_cell.angle_beta   90.00
_cell.angle_gamma   90.00
#
_symmetry.space_group_name_H-M   'P 1'
#
loop_
_entity.id
_entity.type
_entity.pdbx_description
1 polymer ?
#
loop_
_entity_poly.entity_id
_entity_poly.type
_entity_poly.pdbx_seq_one_letter_code
_entity_poly.pdbx_strand_id
1 'polypeptide(L)'
;MAEARIDKWLWASRIFKTRTIAAEACKKGRVSINGTQVKPSRMIKPGEVIQVKKPPVTYSFKVLQAIEKRIGAKLVPEILENVTCLLYTSPSPRDS
;
A
#
# COMPACT_ATOMS: atom_id res chain seq x y z
N MET A 1 17.57 8.26 4.05
CA MET A 1 16.88 7.09 3.60
C MET A 1 15.50 7.06 4.16
N ALA A 2 14.55 7.03 3.28
CA ALA A 2 13.16 7.11 3.71
C ALA A 2 12.61 5.72 3.91
N GLU A 3 12.48 5.32 5.17
CA GLU A 3 11.82 4.08 5.53
C GLU A 3 10.71 4.39 6.49
N ALA A 4 9.65 3.59 6.47
CA ALA A 4 8.52 3.76 7.35
C ALA A 4 7.97 2.40 7.73
N ARG A 5 7.35 2.33 8.92
CA ARG A 5 6.65 1.11 9.29
C ARG A 5 5.44 0.94 8.39
N ILE A 6 5.21 -0.30 7.98
CA ILE A 6 4.13 -0.56 7.05
C ILE A 6 2.76 -0.18 7.62
N ASP A 7 2.55 -0.41 8.92
CA ASP A 7 1.28 -0.03 9.54
C ASP A 7 1.09 1.48 9.54
N LYS A 8 2.15 2.24 9.79
CA LYS A 8 2.06 3.70 9.75
C LYS A 8 1.87 4.20 8.33
N TRP A 9 2.56 3.59 7.37
CA TRP A 9 2.46 4.03 5.97
C TRP A 9 1.06 3.76 5.42
N LEU A 10 0.48 2.60 5.76
CA LEU A 10 -0.86 2.26 5.31
C LEU A 10 -1.89 3.25 5.87
N TRP A 11 -1.68 3.69 7.11
CA TRP A 11 -2.55 4.70 7.69
C TRP A 11 -2.26 6.07 7.08
N ALA A 12 -1.00 6.43 6.92
CA ALA A 12 -0.61 7.74 6.40
C ALA A 12 -1.09 7.92 4.96
N SER A 13 -1.06 6.86 4.18
CA SER A 13 -1.48 6.90 2.78
C SER A 13 -3.00 6.80 2.63
N ARG A 14 -3.72 6.74 3.76
CA ARG A 14 -5.18 6.69 3.79
C ARG A 14 -5.77 5.42 3.19
N ILE A 15 -4.96 4.38 3.07
CA ILE A 15 -5.48 3.07 2.65
C ILE A 15 -6.37 2.49 3.74
N PHE A 16 -5.98 2.68 5.01
CA PHE A 16 -6.77 2.28 6.16
C PHE A 16 -7.10 3.50 7.00
N LYS A 17 -8.24 3.45 7.67
CA LYS A 17 -8.72 4.58 8.47
C LYS A 17 -7.88 4.82 9.71
N THR A 18 -7.35 3.77 10.30
CA THR A 18 -6.57 3.88 11.53
C THR A 18 -5.36 2.96 11.46
N ARG A 19 -4.36 3.27 12.30
CA ARG A 19 -3.19 2.42 12.39
C ARG A 19 -3.54 1.05 12.96
N THR A 20 -4.52 1.01 13.86
CA THR A 20 -4.95 -0.26 14.44
C THR A 20 -5.47 -1.19 13.36
N ILE A 21 -6.31 -0.67 12.47
CA ILE A 21 -6.85 -1.49 11.38
C ILE A 21 -5.71 -1.94 10.46
N ALA A 22 -4.78 -1.04 10.16
CA ALA A 22 -3.64 -1.39 9.32
C ALA A 22 -2.80 -2.48 9.94
N ALA A 23 -2.52 -2.36 11.24
CA ALA A 23 -1.71 -3.36 11.93
C ALA A 23 -2.43 -4.71 11.96
N GLU A 24 -3.73 -4.70 12.19
CA GLU A 24 -4.50 -5.94 12.20
C GLU A 24 -4.52 -6.60 10.83
N ALA A 25 -4.63 -5.80 9.78
CA ALA A 25 -4.60 -6.36 8.43
C ALA A 25 -3.28 -7.08 8.18
N CYS A 26 -2.18 -6.52 8.65
CA CYS A 26 -0.88 -7.17 8.54
C CYS A 26 -0.86 -8.48 9.32
N LYS A 27 -1.39 -8.45 10.56
CA LYS A 27 -1.39 -9.65 11.40
C LYS A 27 -2.24 -10.76 10.79
N LYS A 28 -3.32 -10.39 10.11
CA LYS A 28 -4.22 -11.37 9.52
C LYS A 28 -3.73 -11.88 8.17
N GLY A 29 -2.59 -11.40 7.71
CA GLY A 29 -2.06 -11.83 6.44
C GLY A 29 -2.70 -11.17 5.24
N ARG A 30 -3.39 -10.07 5.44
CA ARG A 30 -4.04 -9.36 4.34
C ARG A 30 -3.12 -8.39 3.64
N VAL A 31 -1.95 -8.14 4.21
CA VAL A 31 -0.96 -7.25 3.63
C VAL A 31 0.30 -8.05 3.35
N SER A 32 0.80 -7.93 2.13
CA SER A 32 2.01 -8.66 1.74
C SER A 32 2.84 -7.78 0.82
N ILE A 33 4.11 -8.13 0.70
CA ILE A 33 5.03 -7.46 -0.22
C ILE A 33 5.61 -8.55 -1.11
N ASN A 34 5.44 -8.38 -2.42
CA ASN A 34 5.92 -9.35 -3.40
C ASN A 34 5.40 -10.76 -3.11
N GLY A 35 4.16 -10.83 -2.61
CA GLY A 35 3.54 -12.10 -2.32
C GLY A 35 3.91 -12.70 -0.97
N THR A 36 4.73 -12.02 -0.20
CA THR A 36 5.16 -12.50 1.10
C THR A 36 4.44 -11.74 2.20
N GLN A 37 3.79 -12.48 3.10
CA GLN A 37 3.11 -11.87 4.23
C GLN A 37 4.12 -11.13 5.11
N VAL A 38 3.73 -9.96 5.59
CA VAL A 38 4.61 -9.12 6.39
C VAL A 38 3.98 -8.81 7.74
N LYS A 39 4.83 -8.46 8.69
CA LYS A 39 4.38 -8.05 10.01
C LYS A 39 4.10 -6.56 10.05
N PRO A 40 3.25 -6.09 10.98
CA PRO A 40 2.95 -4.66 11.06
C PRO A 40 4.17 -3.80 11.36
N SER A 41 5.20 -4.38 11.95
CA SER A 41 6.42 -3.62 12.24
C SER A 41 7.41 -3.61 11.08
N ARG A 42 7.06 -4.23 9.96
CA ARG A 42 7.94 -4.27 8.80
C ARG A 42 8.23 -2.86 8.31
N MET A 43 9.51 -2.60 8.04
CA MET A 43 9.91 -1.34 7.43
C MET A 43 9.83 -1.45 5.92
N ILE A 44 9.34 -0.40 5.27
CA ILE A 44 9.20 -0.38 3.82
C ILE A 44 9.99 0.79 3.25
N LYS A 45 10.34 0.67 1.97
CA LYS A 45 11.12 1.67 1.25
C LYS A 45 10.40 2.03 -0.04
N PRO A 46 10.72 3.22 -0.61
CA PRO A 46 10.19 3.56 -1.92
C PRO A 46 10.60 2.51 -2.96
N GLY A 47 9.68 2.20 -3.85
CA GLY A 47 9.91 1.22 -4.89
C GLY A 47 9.35 -0.15 -4.58
N GLU A 48 8.95 -0.41 -3.34
CA GLU A 48 8.34 -1.68 -2.99
C GLU A 48 6.85 -1.66 -3.36
N VAL A 49 6.32 -2.83 -3.70
CA VAL A 49 4.92 -2.97 -4.03
C VAL A 49 4.24 -3.72 -2.90
N ILE A 50 3.25 -3.09 -2.29
CA ILE A 50 2.49 -3.66 -1.18
C ILE A 50 1.14 -4.12 -1.72
N GLN A 51 0.78 -5.35 -1.40
CA GLN A 51 -0.52 -5.90 -1.77
C GLN A 51 -1.42 -5.92 -0.56
N VAL A 52 -2.62 -5.40 -0.72
CA VAL A 52 -3.60 -5.31 0.36
C VAL A 52 -4.84 -6.06 -0.08
N LYS A 53 -5.21 -7.08 0.67
CA LYS A 53 -6.39 -7.88 0.37
C LYS A 53 -7.60 -7.25 1.05
N LYS A 54 -8.51 -6.77 0.27
CA LYS A 54 -9.82 -6.30 0.72
C LYS A 54 -10.86 -7.04 -0.08
N PRO A 55 -11.26 -8.23 0.38
CA PRO A 55 -12.15 -9.05 -0.41
C PRO A 55 -13.38 -8.28 -0.86
N PRO A 56 -13.85 -8.53 -2.06
CA PRO A 56 -13.37 -9.54 -3.01
C PRO A 56 -12.18 -9.12 -3.86
N VAL A 57 -11.59 -7.96 -3.59
CA VAL A 57 -10.55 -7.39 -4.43
C VAL A 57 -9.22 -7.35 -3.69
N THR A 58 -8.14 -7.58 -4.42
CA THR A 58 -6.79 -7.39 -3.90
C THR A 58 -6.19 -6.18 -4.61
N TYR A 59 -5.75 -5.21 -3.82
CA TYR A 59 -5.15 -3.99 -4.35
C TYR A 59 -3.64 -4.09 -4.27
N SER A 60 -2.96 -3.51 -5.25
CA SER A 60 -1.51 -3.41 -5.24
C SER A 60 -1.14 -1.93 -5.28
N PHE A 61 -0.28 -1.53 -4.36
CA PHE A 61 0.15 -0.14 -4.26
C PHE A 61 1.67 -0.09 -4.27
N LYS A 62 2.22 0.72 -5.15
CA LYS A 62 3.66 0.93 -5.19
C LYS A 62 4.00 2.09 -4.27
N VAL A 63 5.00 1.89 -3.41
CA VAL A 63 5.45 2.92 -2.49
C VAL A 63 6.30 3.91 -3.26
N LEU A 64 5.85 5.14 -3.35
CA LEU A 64 6.63 6.21 -3.97
C LEU A 64 7.41 6.98 -2.92
N GLN A 65 6.83 7.18 -1.75
CA GLN A 65 7.52 7.80 -0.62
C GLN A 65 7.09 7.06 0.65
N ALA A 66 8.08 6.70 1.46
CA ALA A 66 7.82 6.04 2.73
C ALA A 66 7.69 7.10 3.81
N ILE A 67 6.46 7.40 4.19
CA ILE A 67 6.18 8.42 5.20
C ILE A 67 5.44 7.80 6.36
N GLU A 68 5.54 8.45 7.52
CA GLU A 68 4.83 7.98 8.72
C GLU A 68 3.83 9.00 9.23
N LYS A 69 3.62 10.10 8.51
CA LYS A 69 2.67 11.13 8.88
C LYS A 69 1.47 11.07 7.95
N ARG A 70 0.28 11.18 8.53
CA ARG A 70 -0.92 11.20 7.72
C ARG A 70 -0.98 12.48 6.90
N ILE A 71 -1.29 12.32 5.62
CA ILE A 71 -1.35 13.45 4.70
C ILE A 71 -2.77 13.63 4.22
N GLY A 72 -3.00 14.76 3.58
CA GLY A 72 -4.29 15.00 2.96
C GLY A 72 -4.51 14.10 1.76
N ALA A 73 -5.77 13.87 1.43
CA ALA A 73 -6.12 13.00 0.32
C ALA A 73 -5.50 13.46 -0.99
N LYS A 74 -5.28 14.75 -1.12
CA LYS A 74 -4.70 15.28 -2.36
C LYS A 74 -3.26 14.83 -2.56
N LEU A 75 -2.55 14.51 -1.48
CA LEU A 75 -1.15 14.13 -1.58
C LEU A 75 -0.96 12.62 -1.71
N VAL A 76 -2.02 11.85 -1.56
CA VAL A 76 -1.91 10.40 -1.63
C VAL A 76 -1.27 9.93 -2.93
N PRO A 77 -1.65 10.45 -4.11
CA PRO A 77 -1.02 9.98 -5.34
C PRO A 77 0.47 10.29 -5.43
N GLU A 78 0.97 11.17 -4.57
CA GLU A 78 2.39 11.51 -4.59
C GLU A 78 3.23 10.56 -3.75
N ILE A 79 2.61 9.77 -2.88
CA ILE A 79 3.34 8.84 -2.04
C ILE A 79 3.10 7.39 -2.40
N LEU A 80 2.05 7.11 -3.15
CA LEU A 80 1.77 5.75 -3.60
C LEU A 80 1.18 5.78 -5.00
N GLU A 81 1.36 4.67 -5.68
CA GLU A 81 0.77 4.49 -6.99
C GLU A 81 -0.09 3.23 -6.94
N ASN A 82 -1.34 3.36 -7.35
CA ASN A 82 -2.21 2.19 -7.42
C ASN A 82 -1.88 1.45 -8.72
N VAL A 83 -1.23 0.30 -8.56
CA VAL A 83 -0.82 -0.49 -9.72
C VAL A 83 -1.70 -1.72 -9.91
N THR A 84 -2.84 -1.75 -9.24
CA THR A 84 -3.74 -2.88 -9.35
C THR A 84 -4.17 -3.13 -10.79
N CYS A 85 -4.50 -2.05 -11.49
CA CYS A 85 -4.96 -2.18 -12.87
C CYS A 85 -3.90 -2.73 -13.79
N LEU A 86 -2.64 -2.52 -13.47
CA LEU A 86 -1.55 -3.00 -14.33
C LEU A 86 -1.44 -4.51 -14.30
N LEU A 87 -1.94 -5.14 -13.23
CA LEU A 87 -1.84 -6.59 -13.10
C LEU A 87 -2.81 -7.32 -14.01
N TYR A 88 -3.81 -6.63 -14.51
CA TYR A 88 -4.79 -7.25 -15.38
C TYR A 88 -4.35 -7.27 -16.83
N THR A 89 -3.25 -6.68 -17.13
CA THR A 89 -2.75 -6.63 -18.50
C THR A 89 -3.84 -6.20 -19.45
N SER A 90 -4.73 -5.42 -18.97
CA SER A 90 -5.80 -4.95 -19.79
C SER A 90 -5.23 -4.06 -20.84
N PRO A 91 -5.53 -4.29 -22.02
CA PRO A 91 -5.05 -3.39 -23.05
C PRO A 91 -5.81 -2.15 -22.99
N SER A 92 -6.21 -1.84 -22.74
CA SER A 92 -6.74 -0.77 -22.80
C SER A 92 -6.62 0.24 -23.34
N PRO A 93 -6.55 0.31 -23.85
CA PRO A 93 -6.23 1.24 -24.18
C PRO A 93 -6.52 2.24 -24.21
N ARG A 94 -6.65 2.28 -24.07
CA ARG A 94 -6.76 3.12 -24.03
C ARG A 94 -6.42 3.84 -24.07
N ASP A 95 -6.31 3.62 -24.08
CA ASP A 95 -6.06 4.12 -23.97
C ASP A 95 -5.78 4.73 -24.03
N SER A 96 -5.60 4.66 -24.14
CA SER A 96 -5.45 5.15 -24.09
C SER A 96 -5.35 5.43 -23.99
#